data_8cd7cdc8210e889f558505e5af898ac5
#
_entry.id   8cd7cdc8210e889f558505e5af898ac5
#
_cell.length_a   1.000
_cell.length_b   1.000
_cell.length_c   1.000
_cell.angle_alpha   90.00
_cell.angle_beta   90.00
_cell.angle_gamma   90.00
#
_symmetry.space_group_name_H-M   'P 1'
#
loop_
_entity.id
_entity.type
_entity.pdbx_description
1 polymer ?
#
loop_
_entity_poly.entity_id
_entity_poly.type
_entity_poly.pdbx_seq_one_letter_code
_entity_poly.pdbx_strand_id
1 'polypeptide(L)'
;MFWEARLRRWKPCIGQKNGEYVLMEMKNRSKMQDPAEVYTVDMRKELKNGNRSILSEQLQRLMKERLEKKEQTMLFLNRRGYSGFVSCRECGHVIKCPHCDVSLSVHRDGKMRCHYCGYEQTHVKICPECGSDHIGEFRAGNDSRSEEIVKTVFPQARVLRMDMDTTRQKDSHEKILSAFANEEADVLVGTQMIVKGHDFPNVTLVGILAADMSLYTE
;
A
#
# COMPACT_ATOMS: atom_id res chain seq x y z
N MET A 1 -28.57 19.85 -2.01
CA MET A 1 -27.48 19.03 -1.43
C MET A 1 -27.07 18.01 -2.49
N PHE A 2 -25.81 18.08 -2.97
CA PHE A 2 -25.30 17.15 -3.97
C PHE A 2 -24.65 15.96 -3.24
N TRP A 3 -25.05 14.75 -3.61
CA TRP A 3 -24.43 13.52 -3.13
C TRP A 3 -23.64 12.90 -4.29
N GLU A 4 -22.34 12.92 -4.20
CA GLU A 4 -21.45 12.21 -5.12
C GLU A 4 -21.24 10.78 -4.59
N ALA A 5 -21.58 9.78 -5.36
CA ALA A 5 -21.32 8.39 -5.03
C ALA A 5 -20.62 7.70 -6.20
N ARG A 6 -19.36 7.31 -6.01
CA ARG A 6 -18.62 6.48 -6.97
C ARG A 6 -19.17 5.06 -7.08
N LEU A 7 -19.81 4.59 -6.03
CA LEU A 7 -20.55 3.33 -5.97
C LEU A 7 -21.98 3.61 -5.55
N ARG A 8 -22.96 2.92 -6.12
CA ARG A 8 -24.37 3.05 -5.74
C ARG A 8 -24.53 2.65 -4.27
N ARG A 9 -24.72 3.64 -3.41
CA ARG A 9 -25.06 3.41 -2.02
C ARG A 9 -26.56 3.14 -1.89
N TRP A 10 -26.95 2.30 -0.93
CA TRP A 10 -28.33 1.90 -0.72
C TRP A 10 -29.29 3.11 -0.52
N LYS A 11 -28.94 4.05 0.36
CA LYS A 11 -29.79 5.24 0.64
C LYS A 11 -30.08 6.12 -0.59
N PRO A 12 -29.07 6.54 -1.40
CA PRO A 12 -29.33 7.28 -2.63
C PRO A 12 -30.20 6.52 -3.65
N CYS A 13 -30.04 5.19 -3.75
CA CYS A 13 -30.88 4.38 -4.64
C CYS A 13 -32.34 4.34 -4.22
N ILE A 14 -32.64 4.29 -2.91
CA ILE A 14 -34.01 4.35 -2.40
C ILE A 14 -34.63 5.73 -2.68
N GLY A 15 -33.92 6.81 -2.34
CA GLY A 15 -34.41 8.17 -2.58
C GLY A 15 -34.69 8.45 -4.07
N GLN A 16 -33.88 7.90 -4.98
CA GLN A 16 -34.14 7.96 -6.41
C GLN A 16 -35.45 7.23 -6.78
N LYS A 17 -35.67 6.02 -6.26
CA LYS A 17 -36.91 5.25 -6.53
C LYS A 17 -38.14 5.95 -5.97
N ASN A 18 -38.03 6.65 -4.89
CA ASN A 18 -39.11 7.40 -4.24
C ASN A 18 -39.31 8.82 -4.81
N GLY A 19 -38.54 9.21 -5.82
CA GLY A 19 -38.61 10.54 -6.43
C GLY A 19 -38.02 11.68 -5.60
N GLU A 20 -37.31 11.37 -4.49
CA GLU A 20 -36.67 12.37 -3.64
C GLU A 20 -35.39 12.94 -4.25
N TYR A 21 -34.75 12.16 -5.15
CA TYR A 21 -33.51 12.52 -5.81
C TYR A 21 -33.57 12.28 -7.32
N VAL A 22 -32.90 13.14 -8.07
CA VAL A 22 -32.66 12.96 -9.50
C VAL A 22 -31.33 12.27 -9.71
N LEU A 23 -31.32 11.16 -10.44
CA LEU A 23 -30.11 10.48 -10.83
C LEU A 23 -29.49 11.17 -12.04
N MET A 24 -28.30 11.71 -11.87
CA MET A 24 -27.46 12.18 -12.98
C MET A 24 -26.29 11.23 -13.16
N GLU A 25 -26.26 10.54 -14.30
CA GLU A 25 -25.18 9.58 -14.63
C GLU A 25 -24.17 10.21 -15.56
N MET A 26 -22.93 10.29 -15.13
CA MET A 26 -21.80 10.60 -16.02
C MET A 26 -21.35 9.29 -16.68
N LYS A 27 -21.70 9.11 -17.95
CA LYS A 27 -21.38 7.87 -18.69
C LYS A 27 -19.93 7.82 -19.17
N ASN A 28 -19.32 8.97 -19.39
CA ASN A 28 -17.95 9.06 -19.90
C ASN A 28 -17.01 9.64 -18.86
N ARG A 29 -15.75 9.20 -18.84
CA ARG A 29 -14.70 9.83 -18.06
C ARG A 29 -14.34 11.20 -18.67
N SER A 30 -14.01 12.18 -17.84
CA SER A 30 -13.67 13.55 -18.28
C SER A 30 -12.52 13.60 -19.27
N LYS A 31 -11.56 12.67 -19.20
CA LYS A 31 -10.36 12.62 -20.08
C LYS A 31 -10.42 11.52 -21.14
N MET A 32 -11.54 10.83 -21.36
CA MET A 32 -11.67 9.71 -22.32
C MET A 32 -10.53 8.66 -22.25
N GLN A 33 -9.95 8.47 -21.09
CA GLN A 33 -8.86 7.51 -20.89
C GLN A 33 -9.43 6.14 -20.54
N ASP A 34 -8.83 5.09 -21.09
CA ASP A 34 -9.12 3.71 -20.72
C ASP A 34 -8.85 3.47 -19.22
N PRO A 35 -9.59 2.55 -18.59
CA PRO A 35 -9.28 2.13 -17.23
C PRO A 35 -7.84 1.62 -17.15
N ALA A 36 -7.16 1.93 -16.03
CA ALA A 36 -5.83 1.36 -15.79
C ALA A 36 -5.92 -0.17 -15.71
N GLU A 37 -4.97 -0.85 -16.34
CA GLU A 37 -4.81 -2.29 -16.16
C GLU A 37 -4.33 -2.59 -14.74
N VAL A 38 -4.95 -3.58 -14.10
CA VAL A 38 -4.63 -3.97 -12.72
C VAL A 38 -4.09 -5.38 -12.70
N TYR A 39 -2.88 -5.52 -12.18
CA TYR A 39 -2.21 -6.81 -11.99
C TYR A 39 -2.08 -7.11 -10.51
N THR A 40 -2.41 -8.34 -10.12
CA THR A 40 -2.19 -8.83 -8.75
C THR A 40 -1.11 -9.89 -8.78
N VAL A 41 -0.07 -9.70 -7.96
CA VAL A 41 1.06 -10.63 -7.87
C VAL A 41 1.08 -11.31 -6.49
N ASP A 42 1.14 -12.65 -6.49
CA ASP A 42 1.28 -13.43 -5.27
C ASP A 42 2.75 -13.47 -4.83
N MET A 43 3.10 -12.68 -3.81
CA MET A 43 4.46 -12.58 -3.28
C MET A 43 4.99 -13.89 -2.67
N ARG A 44 4.12 -14.86 -2.34
CA ARG A 44 4.53 -16.20 -1.89
C ARG A 44 5.16 -17.00 -3.04
N LYS A 45 4.62 -16.84 -4.25
CA LYS A 45 5.20 -17.45 -5.46
C LYS A 45 6.53 -16.79 -5.81
N GLU A 46 6.63 -15.48 -5.70
CA GLU A 46 7.87 -14.73 -5.87
C GLU A 46 8.98 -15.25 -4.92
N LEU A 47 8.65 -15.45 -3.65
CA LEU A 47 9.60 -15.98 -2.67
C LEU A 47 10.08 -17.39 -3.03
N LYS A 48 9.18 -18.29 -3.46
CA LYS A 48 9.53 -19.65 -3.92
C LYS A 48 10.43 -19.63 -5.14
N ASN A 49 10.28 -18.64 -6.01
CA ASN A 49 11.12 -18.42 -7.19
C ASN A 49 12.43 -17.69 -6.86
N GLY A 50 12.70 -17.40 -5.57
CA GLY A 50 13.94 -16.77 -5.11
C GLY A 50 13.90 -15.26 -4.96
N ASN A 51 12.80 -14.60 -5.33
CA ASN A 51 12.66 -13.16 -5.12
C ASN A 51 12.30 -12.85 -3.66
N ARG A 52 13.30 -12.38 -2.90
CA ARG A 52 13.13 -11.96 -1.50
C ARG A 52 12.80 -10.49 -1.32
N SER A 53 12.72 -9.73 -2.41
CA SER A 53 12.36 -8.31 -2.40
C SER A 53 10.89 -8.09 -2.01
N ILE A 54 10.57 -6.89 -1.56
CA ILE A 54 9.18 -6.42 -1.44
C ILE A 54 8.58 -6.01 -2.79
N LEU A 55 9.44 -5.81 -3.80
CA LEU A 55 9.05 -5.52 -5.18
C LEU A 55 9.00 -6.84 -5.95
N SER A 56 7.85 -7.17 -6.54
CA SER A 56 7.73 -8.33 -7.42
C SER A 56 8.57 -8.16 -8.69
N GLU A 57 8.98 -9.24 -9.34
CA GLU A 57 9.71 -9.20 -10.60
C GLU A 57 8.93 -8.43 -11.68
N GLN A 58 7.62 -8.62 -11.73
CA GLN A 58 6.76 -7.87 -12.64
C GLN A 58 6.80 -6.36 -12.37
N LEU A 59 6.71 -5.94 -11.09
CA LEU A 59 6.78 -4.52 -10.73
C LEU A 59 8.16 -3.94 -11.07
N GLN A 60 9.24 -4.67 -10.77
CA GLN A 60 10.61 -4.25 -11.11
C GLN A 60 10.78 -4.07 -12.63
N ARG A 61 10.27 -4.99 -13.42
CA ARG A 61 10.29 -4.88 -14.90
C ARG A 61 9.55 -3.64 -15.38
N LEU A 62 8.31 -3.44 -14.89
CA LEU A 62 7.51 -2.27 -15.27
C LEU A 62 8.15 -0.95 -14.83
N MET A 63 8.74 -0.89 -13.64
CA MET A 63 9.48 0.28 -13.17
C MET A 63 10.69 0.58 -14.08
N LYS A 64 11.44 -0.44 -14.48
CA LYS A 64 12.56 -0.28 -15.41
C LYS A 64 12.10 0.30 -16.75
N GLU A 65 11.03 -0.22 -17.32
CA GLU A 65 10.43 0.29 -18.55
C GLU A 65 10.01 1.77 -18.43
N ARG A 66 9.45 2.18 -17.26
CA ARG A 66 9.05 3.58 -17.02
C ARG A 66 10.28 4.49 -16.93
N LEU A 67 11.32 4.06 -16.22
CA LEU A 67 12.58 4.81 -16.14
C LEU A 67 13.22 5.03 -17.52
N GLU A 68 13.24 3.99 -18.38
CA GLU A 68 13.75 4.09 -19.74
C GLU A 68 12.94 5.08 -20.60
N LYS A 69 11.63 5.16 -20.38
CA LYS A 69 10.71 6.11 -21.07
C LYS A 69 10.67 7.49 -20.44
N LYS A 70 11.38 7.70 -19.32
CA LYS A 70 11.31 8.93 -18.50
C LYS A 70 9.90 9.19 -17.95
N GLU A 71 9.14 8.14 -17.73
CA GLU A 71 7.84 8.19 -17.07
C GLU A 71 8.00 7.98 -15.57
N GLN A 72 7.04 8.47 -14.80
CA GLN A 72 7.09 8.43 -13.34
C GLN A 72 6.34 7.23 -12.77
N THR A 73 6.80 6.77 -11.61
CA THR A 73 6.18 5.68 -10.85
C THR A 73 5.79 6.16 -9.46
N MET A 74 4.59 5.77 -8.99
CA MET A 74 4.21 5.89 -7.59
C MET A 74 4.22 4.53 -6.91
N LEU A 75 4.87 4.44 -5.74
CA LEU A 75 4.81 3.27 -4.87
C LEU A 75 4.00 3.60 -3.63
N PHE A 76 2.82 3.03 -3.55
CA PHE A 76 1.92 3.21 -2.42
C PHE A 76 2.16 2.13 -1.37
N LEU A 77 2.52 2.56 -0.16
CA LEU A 77 2.61 1.70 1.00
C LEU A 77 1.26 1.69 1.71
N ASN A 78 0.59 0.56 1.69
CA ASN A 78 -0.69 0.41 2.38
C ASN A 78 -0.48 0.30 3.89
N ARG A 79 -0.17 1.45 4.53
CA ARG A 79 0.05 1.54 5.97
C ARG A 79 -1.21 2.02 6.67
N ARG A 80 -1.93 1.13 7.31
CA ARG A 80 -2.91 1.47 8.34
C ARG A 80 -2.38 0.94 9.68
N GLY A 81 -2.12 1.85 10.63
CA GLY A 81 -1.77 1.53 12.01
C GLY A 81 -0.27 1.34 12.29
N TYR A 82 0.10 1.62 13.55
CA TYR A 82 1.46 1.48 14.09
C TYR A 82 1.86 0.03 14.40
N SER A 83 0.93 -0.89 14.38
CA SER A 83 1.14 -2.27 14.79
C SER A 83 1.34 -3.17 13.59
N GLY A 84 2.57 -3.67 13.41
CA GLY A 84 2.85 -4.76 12.50
C GLY A 84 2.22 -6.04 13.02
N PHE A 85 1.66 -6.85 12.14
CA PHE A 85 1.27 -8.21 12.48
C PHE A 85 2.33 -9.21 12.03
N VAL A 86 2.30 -10.40 12.60
CA VAL A 86 3.23 -11.47 12.24
C VAL A 86 2.58 -12.38 11.21
N SER A 87 3.25 -12.55 10.08
CA SER A 87 2.80 -13.45 9.03
C SER A 87 3.94 -14.29 8.44
N CYS A 88 3.59 -15.44 7.94
CA CYS A 88 4.50 -16.30 7.20
C CYS A 88 4.53 -15.88 5.72
N ARG A 89 5.70 -15.57 5.20
CA ARG A 89 5.87 -15.20 3.79
C ARG A 89 5.69 -16.39 2.84
N GLU A 90 5.80 -17.62 3.34
CA GLU A 90 5.73 -18.81 2.53
C GLU A 90 4.30 -19.33 2.34
N CYS A 91 3.52 -19.44 3.41
CA CYS A 91 2.14 -19.92 3.35
C CYS A 91 1.08 -18.84 3.52
N GLY A 92 1.47 -17.63 3.97
CA GLY A 92 0.54 -16.52 4.22
C GLY A 92 -0.17 -16.60 5.58
N HIS A 93 0.16 -17.60 6.42
CA HIS A 93 -0.45 -17.73 7.76
C HIS A 93 -0.17 -16.48 8.60
N VAL A 94 -1.22 -15.94 9.21
CA VAL A 94 -1.15 -14.78 10.12
C VAL A 94 -1.34 -15.26 11.54
N ILE A 95 -0.46 -14.85 12.47
CA ILE A 95 -0.60 -15.19 13.88
C ILE A 95 -1.75 -14.41 14.49
N LYS A 96 -2.77 -15.12 14.93
CA LYS A 96 -3.99 -14.58 15.49
C LYS A 96 -4.13 -14.82 16.98
N CYS A 97 -4.93 -13.98 17.63
CA CYS A 97 -5.33 -14.18 19.00
C CYS A 97 -6.27 -15.40 19.13
N PRO A 98 -6.00 -16.36 20.03
CA PRO A 98 -6.85 -17.54 20.18
C PRO A 98 -8.24 -17.23 20.75
N HIS A 99 -8.44 -16.05 21.32
CA HIS A 99 -9.71 -15.64 21.94
C HIS A 99 -10.56 -14.75 21.03
N CYS A 100 -9.91 -13.88 20.21
CA CYS A 100 -10.57 -12.84 19.44
C CYS A 100 -10.49 -13.04 17.94
N ASP A 101 -9.70 -14.00 17.47
CA ASP A 101 -9.40 -14.28 16.04
C ASP A 101 -8.83 -13.07 15.24
N VAL A 102 -8.43 -12.00 15.93
CA VAL A 102 -7.74 -10.85 15.32
C VAL A 102 -6.23 -11.07 15.28
N SER A 103 -5.54 -10.42 14.38
CA SER A 103 -4.08 -10.52 14.29
C SER A 103 -3.40 -9.97 15.55
N LEU A 104 -2.32 -10.63 15.98
CA LEU A 104 -1.49 -10.14 17.09
C LEU A 104 -0.50 -9.10 16.60
N SER A 105 -0.36 -8.04 17.37
CA SER A 105 0.59 -6.95 17.09
C SER A 105 1.89 -7.13 17.85
N VAL A 106 3.02 -6.89 17.18
CA VAL A 106 4.34 -6.94 17.83
C VAL A 106 4.64 -5.64 18.55
N HIS A 107 5.08 -5.74 19.77
CA HIS A 107 5.51 -4.64 20.60
C HIS A 107 7.04 -4.55 20.72
N ARG A 108 7.54 -3.40 21.16
CA ARG A 108 9.00 -3.13 21.29
C ARG A 108 9.73 -4.07 22.24
N ASP A 109 9.00 -4.66 23.19
CA ASP A 109 9.51 -5.65 24.14
C ASP A 109 9.66 -7.06 23.54
N GLY A 110 9.39 -7.24 22.25
CA GLY A 110 9.47 -8.51 21.54
C GLY A 110 8.30 -9.45 21.80
N LYS A 111 7.25 -8.99 22.46
CA LYS A 111 6.02 -9.75 22.66
C LYS A 111 4.97 -9.41 21.62
N MET A 112 4.12 -10.36 21.33
CA MET A 112 2.92 -10.19 20.51
C MET A 112 1.71 -10.05 21.42
N ARG A 113 0.86 -9.03 21.18
CA ARG A 113 -0.31 -8.71 22.01
C ARG A 113 -1.58 -8.55 21.18
N CYS A 114 -2.68 -8.98 21.79
CA CYS A 114 -4.02 -8.67 21.31
C CYS A 114 -4.52 -7.37 21.93
N HIS A 115 -4.86 -6.38 21.11
CA HIS A 115 -5.38 -5.10 21.60
C HIS A 115 -6.84 -5.17 22.11
N TYR A 116 -7.54 -6.27 21.86
CA TYR A 116 -8.92 -6.47 22.32
C TYR A 116 -8.99 -7.09 23.71
N CYS A 117 -8.30 -8.22 23.93
CA CYS A 117 -8.41 -8.96 25.19
C CYS A 117 -7.15 -8.93 26.05
N GLY A 118 -6.07 -8.30 25.57
CA GLY A 118 -4.81 -8.23 26.30
C GLY A 118 -4.00 -9.56 26.28
N TYR A 119 -4.41 -10.56 25.52
CA TYR A 119 -3.64 -11.80 25.37
C TYR A 119 -2.22 -11.50 24.90
N GLU A 120 -1.23 -12.13 25.54
CA GLU A 120 0.19 -11.96 25.20
C GLU A 120 0.85 -13.31 24.92
N GLN A 121 1.73 -13.34 23.93
CA GLN A 121 2.65 -14.45 23.69
C GLN A 121 4.00 -13.95 23.20
N THR A 122 5.01 -14.82 23.29
CA THR A 122 6.34 -14.55 22.74
C THR A 122 6.33 -14.55 21.20
N HIS A 123 7.28 -13.83 20.61
CA HIS A 123 7.41 -13.81 19.16
C HIS A 123 7.69 -15.20 18.60
N VAL A 124 6.91 -15.61 17.61
CA VAL A 124 7.03 -16.90 16.94
C VAL A 124 8.15 -16.83 15.90
N LYS A 125 9.10 -17.75 15.95
CA LYS A 125 10.24 -17.84 15.01
C LYS A 125 10.02 -18.84 13.88
N ILE A 126 9.10 -19.79 14.08
CA ILE A 126 8.78 -20.84 13.13
C ILE A 126 7.29 -20.81 12.90
N CYS A 127 6.88 -20.87 11.64
CA CYS A 127 5.46 -20.86 11.29
C CYS A 127 4.76 -22.10 11.83
N PRO A 128 3.70 -21.97 12.64
CA PRO A 128 2.98 -23.12 13.19
C PRO A 128 2.23 -23.92 12.12
N GLU A 129 1.94 -23.33 10.98
CA GLU A 129 1.19 -23.98 9.89
C GLU A 129 2.09 -24.77 8.94
N CYS A 130 3.21 -24.20 8.49
CA CYS A 130 4.06 -24.81 7.46
C CYS A 130 5.49 -25.13 7.92
N GLY A 131 5.84 -24.83 9.17
CA GLY A 131 7.19 -25.08 9.71
C GLY A 131 8.31 -24.18 9.16
N SER A 132 8.00 -23.17 8.34
CA SER A 132 8.98 -22.27 7.75
C SER A 132 9.51 -21.27 8.77
N ASP A 133 10.78 -20.92 8.65
CA ASP A 133 11.44 -19.82 9.38
C ASP A 133 11.22 -18.44 8.72
N HIS A 134 10.57 -18.39 7.55
CA HIS A 134 10.19 -17.16 6.87
C HIS A 134 8.94 -16.51 7.49
N ILE A 135 8.78 -16.66 8.80
CA ILE A 135 7.75 -15.97 9.58
C ILE A 135 8.36 -14.75 10.28
N GLY A 136 7.68 -13.64 10.22
CA GLY A 136 8.16 -12.44 10.84
C GLY A 136 7.15 -11.33 10.89
N GLU A 137 7.54 -10.27 11.58
CA GLU A 137 6.75 -9.07 11.65
C GLU A 137 6.70 -8.43 10.26
N PHE A 138 5.51 -8.35 9.71
CA PHE A 138 5.27 -7.54 8.54
C PHE A 138 5.12 -6.09 9.00
N ARG A 139 6.23 -5.40 9.09
CA ARG A 139 6.24 -3.93 9.21
C ARG A 139 6.13 -3.37 7.80
N ALA A 140 4.93 -3.10 7.35
CA ALA A 140 4.74 -2.18 6.25
C ALA A 140 5.14 -0.79 6.74
N GLY A 141 6.39 -0.45 6.52
CA GLY A 141 6.77 0.92 6.74
C GLY A 141 7.80 1.21 7.80
N ASN A 142 8.99 0.77 7.57
CA ASN A 142 10.02 1.79 7.48
C ASN A 142 9.95 2.30 6.04
N ASP A 143 9.29 3.44 5.84
CA ASP A 143 9.23 4.12 4.55
C ASP A 143 10.65 4.36 4.01
N SER A 144 11.64 4.58 4.92
CA SER A 144 13.06 4.61 4.63
C SER A 144 13.57 3.30 4.00
N ARG A 145 13.13 2.14 4.48
CA ARG A 145 13.55 0.84 3.94
C ARG A 145 13.01 0.61 2.53
N SER A 146 11.81 1.05 2.24
CA SER A 146 11.24 0.95 0.89
C SER A 146 11.97 1.86 -0.10
N GLU A 147 12.34 3.06 0.31
CA GLU A 147 13.19 3.97 -0.46
C GLU A 147 14.58 3.35 -0.70
N GLU A 148 15.20 2.78 0.33
CA GLU A 148 16.50 2.08 0.22
C GLU A 148 16.45 0.89 -0.74
N ILE A 149 15.37 0.10 -0.71
CA ILE A 149 15.18 -1.03 -1.63
C ILE A 149 15.07 -0.52 -3.07
N VAL A 150 14.29 0.53 -3.31
CA VAL A 150 14.18 1.12 -4.66
C VAL A 150 15.53 1.62 -5.14
N LYS A 151 16.29 2.34 -4.31
CA LYS A 151 17.63 2.84 -4.64
C LYS A 151 18.65 1.71 -4.86
N THR A 152 18.49 0.59 -4.16
CA THR A 152 19.36 -0.59 -4.36
C THR A 152 19.06 -1.29 -5.68
N VAL A 153 17.79 -1.44 -6.04
CA VAL A 153 17.37 -2.09 -7.30
C VAL A 153 17.58 -1.17 -8.50
N PHE A 154 17.37 0.14 -8.32
CA PHE A 154 17.47 1.17 -9.35
C PHE A 154 18.36 2.33 -8.88
N PRO A 155 19.70 2.15 -8.85
CA PRO A 155 20.60 3.18 -8.35
C PRO A 155 20.55 4.52 -9.12
N GLN A 156 20.11 4.48 -10.37
CA GLN A 156 19.95 5.65 -11.24
C GLN A 156 18.67 6.43 -11.00
N ALA A 157 17.68 5.83 -10.30
CA ALA A 157 16.38 6.47 -10.09
C ALA A 157 16.45 7.57 -9.03
N ARG A 158 15.87 8.71 -9.32
CA ARG A 158 15.66 9.79 -8.36
C ARG A 158 14.39 9.48 -7.55
N VAL A 159 14.57 9.17 -6.27
CA VAL A 159 13.49 8.73 -5.40
C VAL A 159 13.13 9.81 -4.40
N LEU A 160 11.87 10.21 -4.36
CA LEU A 160 11.29 11.02 -3.30
C LEU A 160 10.46 10.16 -2.37
N ARG A 161 10.49 10.52 -1.08
CA ARG A 161 9.68 9.89 -0.04
C ARG A 161 8.71 10.89 0.58
N MET A 162 7.46 10.45 0.77
CA MET A 162 6.42 11.26 1.38
C MET A 162 5.68 10.48 2.46
N ASP A 163 6.01 10.75 3.70
CA ASP A 163 5.40 10.19 4.89
C ASP A 163 5.26 11.25 5.99
N MET A 164 4.71 10.86 7.15
CA MET A 164 4.55 11.77 8.27
C MET A 164 5.89 12.31 8.81
N ASP A 165 6.99 11.58 8.65
CA ASP A 165 8.29 12.02 9.15
C ASP A 165 8.91 13.08 8.23
N THR A 166 8.76 12.89 6.91
CA THR A 166 9.27 13.85 5.89
C THR A 166 8.40 15.09 5.77
N THR A 167 7.15 15.04 6.24
CA THR A 167 6.17 16.13 6.11
C THR A 167 5.91 16.89 7.41
N ARG A 168 6.69 16.67 8.47
CA ARG A 168 6.54 17.37 9.77
C ARG A 168 6.77 18.87 9.70
N GLN A 169 7.62 19.34 8.81
CA GLN A 169 7.89 20.76 8.64
C GLN A 169 6.80 21.40 7.76
N LYS A 170 6.44 22.63 8.10
CA LYS A 170 5.51 23.43 7.29
C LYS A 170 6.03 23.51 5.86
N ASP A 171 5.14 23.34 4.89
CA ASP A 171 5.40 23.41 3.45
C ASP A 171 6.23 22.25 2.86
N SER A 172 6.69 21.28 3.66
CA SER A 172 7.44 20.11 3.14
C SER A 172 6.58 19.24 2.22
N HIS A 173 5.30 19.12 2.52
CA HIS A 173 4.33 18.39 1.71
C HIS A 173 4.22 18.98 0.30
N GLU A 174 4.02 20.30 0.20
CA GLU A 174 3.90 21.00 -1.08
C GLU A 174 5.20 20.95 -1.87
N LYS A 175 6.34 21.07 -1.21
CA LYS A 175 7.66 20.98 -1.86
C LYS A 175 7.90 19.63 -2.51
N ILE A 176 7.59 18.52 -1.79
CA ILE A 176 7.74 17.17 -2.33
C ILE A 176 6.83 16.98 -3.55
N LEU A 177 5.58 17.41 -3.45
CA LEU A 177 4.63 17.27 -4.55
C LEU A 177 4.99 18.13 -5.75
N SER A 178 5.45 19.37 -5.51
CA SER A 178 5.90 20.27 -6.59
C SER A 178 7.14 19.71 -7.29
N ALA A 179 8.12 19.21 -6.54
CA ALA A 179 9.30 18.57 -7.11
C ALA A 179 8.92 17.33 -7.95
N PHE A 180 7.97 16.52 -7.48
CA PHE A 180 7.50 15.37 -8.24
C PHE A 180 6.70 15.80 -9.48
N ALA A 181 5.83 16.82 -9.37
CA ALA A 181 5.09 17.37 -10.51
C ALA A 181 6.00 17.99 -11.59
N ASN A 182 7.12 18.58 -11.16
CA ASN A 182 8.14 19.15 -12.05
C ASN A 182 9.11 18.09 -12.62
N GLU A 183 8.83 16.79 -12.44
CA GLU A 183 9.66 15.69 -12.94
C GLU A 183 11.11 15.69 -12.37
N GLU A 184 11.31 16.30 -11.19
CA GLU A 184 12.60 16.28 -10.49
C GLU A 184 12.91 14.90 -9.86
N ALA A 185 11.90 14.01 -9.80
CA ALA A 185 12.05 12.62 -9.35
C ALA A 185 11.28 11.66 -10.24
N ASP A 186 11.81 10.45 -10.32
CA ASP A 186 11.28 9.36 -11.15
C ASP A 186 10.33 8.46 -10.36
N VAL A 187 10.57 8.34 -9.04
CA VAL A 187 9.76 7.47 -8.16
C VAL A 187 9.34 8.25 -6.92
N LEU A 188 8.04 8.25 -6.64
CA LEU A 188 7.49 8.73 -5.37
C LEU A 188 7.04 7.56 -4.52
N VAL A 189 7.67 7.38 -3.36
CA VAL A 189 7.31 6.37 -2.37
C VAL A 189 6.53 7.03 -1.24
N GLY A 190 5.35 6.51 -0.92
CA GLY A 190 4.59 7.12 0.18
C GLY A 190 3.38 6.33 0.63
N THR A 191 2.74 6.85 1.67
CA THR A 191 1.53 6.30 2.27
C THR A 191 0.27 6.99 1.75
N GLN A 192 -0.82 6.96 2.50
CA GLN A 192 -2.11 7.56 2.10
C GLN A 192 -2.04 9.05 1.73
N MET A 193 -0.97 9.75 2.12
CA MET A 193 -0.80 11.17 1.83
C MET A 193 -0.62 11.47 0.34
N ILE A 194 -0.08 10.51 -0.44
CA ILE A 194 0.16 10.69 -1.89
C ILE A 194 -1.09 10.44 -2.76
N VAL A 195 -2.19 9.94 -2.16
CA VAL A 195 -3.35 9.42 -2.93
C VAL A 195 -4.40 10.47 -3.22
N LYS A 196 -4.47 11.56 -2.43
CA LYS A 196 -5.59 12.49 -2.51
C LYS A 196 -5.22 13.83 -3.16
N GLY A 197 -6.01 14.20 -4.17
CA GLY A 197 -6.04 15.59 -4.66
C GLY A 197 -4.96 15.96 -5.66
N HIS A 198 -4.23 15.00 -6.20
CA HIS A 198 -3.14 15.28 -7.15
C HIS A 198 -3.39 14.61 -8.50
N ASP A 199 -3.08 15.30 -9.58
CA ASP A 199 -3.09 14.80 -10.95
C ASP A 199 -1.65 14.91 -11.50
N PHE A 200 -0.98 13.79 -11.64
CA PHE A 200 0.37 13.71 -12.21
C PHE A 200 0.30 13.01 -13.56
N PRO A 201 0.27 13.75 -14.66
CA PRO A 201 0.05 13.19 -15.99
C PRO A 201 1.17 12.24 -16.44
N ASN A 202 2.40 12.40 -15.91
CA ASN A 202 3.54 11.56 -16.25
C ASN A 202 3.63 10.28 -15.39
N VAL A 203 2.74 10.10 -14.41
CA VAL A 203 2.66 8.85 -13.64
C VAL A 203 1.85 7.81 -14.40
N THR A 204 2.53 6.83 -14.95
CA THR A 204 1.94 5.73 -15.74
C THR A 204 1.96 4.39 -15.04
N LEU A 205 2.64 4.30 -13.88
CA LEU A 205 2.70 3.09 -13.06
C LEU A 205 2.43 3.42 -11.59
N VAL A 206 1.52 2.65 -10.99
CA VAL A 206 1.28 2.68 -9.53
C VAL A 206 1.48 1.28 -8.98
N GLY A 207 2.46 1.12 -8.09
CA GLY A 207 2.69 -0.11 -7.34
C GLY A 207 2.07 0.00 -5.95
N ILE A 208 1.17 -0.92 -5.60
CA ILE A 208 0.60 -1.02 -4.25
C ILE A 208 1.32 -2.14 -3.52
N LEU A 209 2.16 -1.77 -2.56
CA LEU A 209 2.91 -2.74 -1.76
C LEU A 209 2.05 -3.19 -0.59
N ALA A 210 2.08 -4.50 -0.32
CA ALA A 210 1.33 -5.09 0.79
C ALA A 210 -0.17 -4.74 0.76
N ALA A 211 -0.81 -4.92 -0.38
CA ALA A 211 -2.22 -4.57 -0.58
C ALA A 211 -3.17 -5.34 0.36
N ASP A 212 -2.79 -6.56 0.75
CA ASP A 212 -3.52 -7.44 1.65
C ASP A 212 -3.48 -7.01 3.13
N MET A 213 -2.57 -6.12 3.51
CA MET A 213 -2.50 -5.66 4.91
C MET A 213 -3.81 -5.06 5.42
N SER A 214 -4.57 -4.41 4.56
CA SER A 214 -5.87 -3.83 4.95
C SER A 214 -6.93 -4.89 5.32
N LEU A 215 -6.68 -6.16 4.99
CA LEU A 215 -7.55 -7.28 5.37
C LEU A 215 -7.29 -7.77 6.80
N TYR A 216 -6.14 -7.42 7.38
CA TYR A 216 -5.69 -7.91 8.69
C TYR A 216 -5.49 -6.79 9.72
N THR A 217 -5.70 -5.55 9.34
CA THR A 217 -5.68 -4.38 10.23
C THR A 217 -7.07 -3.79 10.34
N GLU A 218 -7.49 -3.50 11.55
CA GLU A 218 -8.73 -2.77 11.85
C GLU A 218 -8.54 -1.26 11.75
#